data_c31503708817b1d4a3417984851deaf1
#
_entry.id   c31503708817b1d4a3417984851deaf1
#
_cell.length_a   1.000
_cell.length_b   1.000
_cell.length_c   1.000
_cell.angle_alpha   90.00
_cell.angle_beta   90.00
_cell.angle_gamma   90.00
#
_symmetry.space_group_name_H-M   'P 1'
#
loop_
_entity.id
_entity.type
_entity.pdbx_description
1 polymer ?
#
loop_
_entity_poly.entity_id
_entity_poly.type
_entity_poly.pdbx_seq_one_letter_code
_entity_poly.pdbx_strand_id
1 'polypeptide(L)'
;MCIRDRNHPEIYFELSRFYARNQEYRESQINAIYFQNRYPDFKNYKNVWKKIYPDYYFSIIKDLSEQNSIDPYLVLALIKAESAFEIDIVSPVGAVGLMQLMPSTAAWMIETGMNQVVNFADWNDSFLINPEINLELGATYFRYLLNYFNQKICPAIVAYNAGPGRLDEWIKGENQTQTDSFIENIPIPETKNYIKKVINFYFLYSMIYTGQFKMSPCTF
;
A
#
# COMPACT_ATOMS: atom_id res chain seq x y z
N MET A 1 6.70 -19.73 23.81
CA MET A 1 6.53 -18.92 25.05
C MET A 1 5.11 -18.35 25.01
N CYS A 2 4.20 -18.89 25.81
CA CYS A 2 2.80 -18.44 25.84
C CYS A 2 2.73 -17.13 26.62
N ILE A 3 2.78 -15.99 25.96
CA ILE A 3 2.58 -14.67 26.59
C ILE A 3 1.07 -14.50 26.78
N ARG A 4 0.52 -15.11 27.81
CA ARG A 4 -0.84 -14.89 28.31
C ARG A 4 -0.85 -13.91 29.48
N ASP A 5 0.07 -12.94 29.51
CA ASP A 5 0.06 -11.96 30.57
C ASP A 5 -0.72 -10.71 30.16
N ARG A 6 -2.03 -10.77 30.39
CA ARG A 6 -2.97 -9.64 30.14
C ARG A 6 -2.69 -8.42 31.02
N ASN A 7 -1.74 -8.52 31.95
CA ASN A 7 -1.48 -7.51 32.97
C ASN A 7 -0.30 -6.57 32.63
N HIS A 8 0.47 -6.85 31.59
CA HIS A 8 1.65 -6.06 31.19
C HIS A 8 1.59 -5.68 29.72
N PRO A 9 0.70 -4.76 29.30
CA PRO A 9 0.55 -4.39 27.89
C PRO A 9 1.79 -3.71 27.30
N GLU A 10 2.69 -3.13 28.13
CA GLU A 10 4.01 -2.61 27.71
C GLU A 10 4.88 -3.68 27.01
N ILE A 11 4.66 -4.97 27.31
CA ILE A 11 5.34 -6.07 26.63
C ILE A 11 5.03 -6.05 25.13
N TYR A 12 3.82 -5.72 24.73
CA TYR A 12 3.45 -5.63 23.31
C TYR A 12 4.21 -4.51 22.58
N PHE A 13 4.48 -3.40 23.26
CA PHE A 13 5.28 -2.33 22.66
C PHE A 13 6.75 -2.75 22.48
N GLU A 14 7.33 -3.42 23.47
CA GLU A 14 8.70 -3.96 23.35
C GLU A 14 8.79 -5.08 22.30
N LEU A 15 7.78 -5.95 22.21
CA LEU A 15 7.68 -6.95 21.14
C LEU A 15 7.60 -6.27 19.75
N SER A 16 6.79 -5.23 19.62
CA SER A 16 6.74 -4.45 18.39
C SER A 16 8.12 -3.90 17.99
N ARG A 17 8.89 -3.41 18.96
CA ARG A 17 10.27 -2.93 18.72
C ARG A 17 11.21 -4.06 18.32
N PHE A 18 11.09 -5.21 18.97
CA PHE A 18 11.89 -6.41 18.70
C PHE A 18 11.64 -6.90 17.26
N TYR A 19 10.38 -7.11 16.89
CA TYR A 19 10.00 -7.56 15.56
C TYR A 19 10.42 -6.56 14.47
N ALA A 20 10.28 -5.24 14.71
CA ALA A 20 10.76 -4.23 13.76
C ALA A 20 12.28 -4.30 13.50
N ARG A 21 13.09 -4.61 14.52
CA ARG A 21 14.54 -4.77 14.38
C ARG A 21 14.94 -6.02 13.60
N ASN A 22 14.10 -7.06 13.67
CA ASN A 22 14.29 -8.31 12.94
C ASN A 22 13.61 -8.31 11.55
N GLN A 23 13.11 -7.16 11.08
CA GLN A 23 12.41 -6.99 9.80
C GLN A 23 11.11 -7.80 9.67
N GLU A 24 10.58 -8.28 10.78
CA GLU A 24 9.26 -8.93 10.88
C GLU A 24 8.19 -7.84 11.03
N TYR A 25 7.96 -7.11 9.95
CA TYR A 25 7.22 -5.85 9.97
C TYR A 25 5.74 -6.00 10.30
N ARG A 26 5.11 -7.06 9.84
CA ARG A 26 3.72 -7.37 10.15
C ARG A 26 3.51 -7.65 11.63
N GLU A 27 4.36 -8.50 12.22
CA GLU A 27 4.31 -8.82 13.65
C GLU A 27 4.56 -7.58 14.51
N SER A 28 5.47 -6.71 14.07
CA SER A 28 5.69 -5.41 14.70
C SER A 28 4.41 -4.57 14.75
N GLN A 29 3.69 -4.46 13.64
CA GLN A 29 2.45 -3.70 13.54
C GLN A 29 1.33 -4.31 14.41
N ILE A 30 1.15 -5.62 14.36
CA ILE A 30 0.15 -6.34 15.17
C ILE A 30 0.37 -6.08 16.67
N ASN A 31 1.60 -6.18 17.12
CA ASN A 31 1.92 -5.92 18.54
C ASN A 31 1.70 -4.45 18.94
N ALA A 32 2.02 -3.50 18.05
CA ALA A 32 1.72 -2.09 18.28
C ALA A 32 0.20 -1.81 18.40
N ILE A 33 -0.61 -2.48 17.57
CA ILE A 33 -2.08 -2.41 17.63
C ILE A 33 -2.59 -3.01 18.95
N TYR A 34 -2.06 -4.16 19.38
CA TYR A 34 -2.44 -4.75 20.68
C TYR A 34 -2.11 -3.81 21.84
N PHE A 35 -0.95 -3.18 21.81
CA PHE A 35 -0.59 -2.16 22.81
C PHE A 35 -1.57 -0.99 22.80
N GLN A 36 -1.83 -0.40 21.64
CA GLN A 36 -2.74 0.74 21.51
C GLN A 36 -4.16 0.43 21.99
N ASN A 37 -4.67 -0.76 21.68
CA ASN A 37 -6.01 -1.17 22.12
C ASN A 37 -6.11 -1.35 23.63
N ARG A 38 -5.00 -1.67 24.29
CA ARG A 38 -4.93 -1.84 25.75
C ARG A 38 -4.76 -0.52 26.48
N TYR A 39 -4.09 0.44 25.86
CA TYR A 39 -3.86 1.78 26.37
C TYR A 39 -4.47 2.84 25.44
N PRO A 40 -5.80 3.01 25.43
CA PRO A 40 -6.45 3.99 24.56
C PRO A 40 -6.00 5.43 24.83
N ASP A 41 -5.56 5.74 26.03
CA ASP A 41 -5.04 7.07 26.41
C ASP A 41 -3.66 7.36 25.77
N PHE A 42 -2.93 6.32 25.34
CA PHE A 42 -1.70 6.45 24.56
C PHE A 42 -1.94 6.81 23.09
N LYS A 43 -3.19 7.11 22.68
CA LYS A 43 -3.52 7.57 21.31
C LYS A 43 -2.71 8.79 20.86
N ASN A 44 -2.24 9.59 21.80
CA ASN A 44 -1.46 10.79 21.52
C ASN A 44 0.04 10.55 21.31
N TYR A 45 0.51 9.29 21.48
CA TYR A 45 1.92 8.99 21.31
C TYR A 45 2.26 8.70 19.85
N LYS A 46 2.83 9.70 19.18
CA LYS A 46 3.28 9.64 17.79
C LYS A 46 4.14 8.40 17.49
N ASN A 47 4.92 7.94 18.46
CA ASN A 47 5.77 6.76 18.31
C ASN A 47 4.98 5.44 18.19
N VAL A 48 3.82 5.31 18.84
CA VAL A 48 2.94 4.14 18.70
C VAL A 48 2.32 4.13 17.29
N TRP A 49 1.82 5.28 16.85
CA TRP A 49 1.26 5.43 15.51
C TRP A 49 2.28 5.14 14.41
N LYS A 50 3.54 5.57 14.59
CA LYS A 50 4.62 5.23 13.66
C LYS A 50 4.98 3.74 13.63
N LYS A 51 4.64 2.98 14.65
CA LYS A 51 4.77 1.51 14.63
C LYS A 51 3.61 0.83 13.91
N ILE A 52 2.40 1.38 14.05
CA ILE A 52 1.21 0.88 13.34
C ILE A 52 1.26 1.27 11.86
N TYR A 53 1.77 2.46 11.55
CA TYR A 53 1.95 3.04 10.21
C TYR A 53 3.43 3.33 9.97
N PRO A 54 4.26 2.30 9.75
CA PRO A 54 5.69 2.49 9.60
C PRO A 54 6.07 3.10 8.26
N ASP A 55 7.24 3.76 8.24
CA ASP A 55 7.86 4.33 7.05
C ASP A 55 9.08 3.50 6.59
N TYR A 56 8.96 2.18 6.64
CA TYR A 56 10.00 1.30 6.12
C TYR A 56 10.23 1.59 4.64
N TYR A 57 11.48 1.49 4.21
CA TYR A 57 11.93 1.81 2.83
C TYR A 57 11.69 3.27 2.40
N PHE A 58 11.45 4.22 3.33
CA PHE A 58 11.04 5.58 2.98
C PHE A 58 12.02 6.31 2.08
N SER A 59 13.33 6.08 2.23
CA SER A 59 14.34 6.69 1.34
C SER A 59 14.10 6.29 -0.11
N ILE A 60 13.98 4.98 -0.38
CA ILE A 60 13.72 4.45 -1.73
C ILE A 60 12.36 4.92 -2.25
N ILE A 61 11.33 4.85 -1.40
CA ILE A 61 9.98 5.30 -1.75
C ILE A 61 9.97 6.77 -2.11
N LYS A 62 10.72 7.62 -1.40
CA LYS A 62 10.79 9.05 -1.68
C LYS A 62 11.41 9.31 -3.05
N ASP A 63 12.54 8.67 -3.36
CA ASP A 63 13.23 8.84 -4.64
C ASP A 63 12.33 8.35 -5.80
N LEU A 64 11.70 7.19 -5.66
CA LEU A 64 10.75 6.66 -6.64
C LEU A 64 9.51 7.55 -6.80
N SER A 65 9.04 8.13 -5.70
CA SER A 65 7.89 9.05 -5.71
C SER A 65 8.21 10.35 -6.45
N GLU A 66 9.40 10.90 -6.28
CA GLU A 66 9.87 12.07 -7.02
C GLU A 66 9.98 11.76 -8.53
N GLN A 67 10.60 10.63 -8.90
CA GLN A 67 10.72 10.19 -10.30
C GLN A 67 9.36 9.98 -10.97
N ASN A 68 8.41 9.39 -10.25
CA ASN A 68 7.09 9.07 -10.76
C ASN A 68 6.04 10.17 -10.51
N SER A 69 6.39 11.29 -9.86
CA SER A 69 5.47 12.36 -9.47
C SER A 69 4.25 11.83 -8.68
N ILE A 70 4.50 10.98 -7.69
CA ILE A 70 3.50 10.40 -6.79
C ILE A 70 3.80 10.91 -5.37
N ASP A 71 2.77 11.08 -4.54
CA ASP A 71 2.99 11.39 -3.11
C ASP A 71 3.56 10.15 -2.39
N PRO A 72 4.71 10.24 -1.69
CA PRO A 72 5.33 9.09 -1.02
C PRO A 72 4.44 8.46 0.06
N TYR A 73 3.57 9.23 0.68
CA TYR A 73 2.63 8.69 1.67
C TYR A 73 1.49 7.89 1.03
N LEU A 74 1.17 8.16 -0.24
CA LEU A 74 0.25 7.33 -1.01
C LEU A 74 0.89 5.98 -1.35
N VAL A 75 2.18 5.97 -1.71
CA VAL A 75 2.92 4.72 -1.94
C VAL A 75 2.99 3.89 -0.65
N LEU A 76 3.31 4.51 0.50
CA LEU A 76 3.25 3.82 1.80
C LEU A 76 1.87 3.25 2.11
N ALA A 77 0.80 3.96 1.76
CA ALA A 77 -0.57 3.49 1.97
C ALA A 77 -0.91 2.27 1.10
N LEU A 78 -0.44 2.26 -0.16
CA LEU A 78 -0.56 1.10 -1.05
C LEU A 78 0.18 -0.11 -0.46
N ILE A 79 1.46 0.03 -0.12
CA ILE A 79 2.26 -1.07 0.46
C ILE A 79 1.60 -1.62 1.72
N LYS A 80 1.11 -0.74 2.59
CA LYS A 80 0.41 -1.16 3.81
C LYS A 80 -0.89 -1.90 3.51
N ALA A 81 -1.60 -1.53 2.46
CA ALA A 81 -2.82 -2.19 2.05
C ALA A 81 -2.56 -3.54 1.40
N GLU A 82 -1.49 -3.66 0.61
CA GLU A 82 -1.13 -4.85 -0.14
C GLU A 82 -0.48 -5.93 0.71
N SER A 83 0.61 -5.61 1.38
CA SER A 83 1.44 -6.60 2.07
C SER A 83 1.62 -6.36 3.58
N ALA A 84 1.20 -5.20 4.10
CA ALA A 84 1.62 -4.73 5.43
C ALA A 84 3.17 -4.73 5.60
N PHE A 85 3.90 -4.50 4.51
CA PHE A 85 5.37 -4.52 4.41
C PHE A 85 6.02 -5.91 4.47
N GLU A 86 5.29 -7.00 4.28
CA GLU A 86 5.89 -8.33 4.07
C GLU A 86 6.48 -8.43 2.67
N ILE A 87 7.77 -8.80 2.57
CA ILE A 87 8.52 -8.79 1.30
C ILE A 87 8.31 -10.04 0.45
N ASP A 88 8.00 -11.16 1.07
CA ASP A 88 7.92 -12.48 0.45
C ASP A 88 6.48 -13.03 0.38
N ILE A 89 5.50 -12.19 0.69
CA ILE A 89 4.10 -12.61 0.66
C ILE A 89 3.64 -12.87 -0.78
N VAL A 90 2.97 -13.99 -0.97
CA VAL A 90 2.31 -14.35 -2.23
C VAL A 90 0.82 -14.51 -1.98
N SER A 91 0.01 -13.78 -2.72
CA SER A 91 -1.45 -13.88 -2.61
C SER A 91 -1.98 -15.19 -3.22
N PRO A 92 -3.23 -15.60 -2.89
CA PRO A 92 -3.85 -16.79 -3.49
C PRO A 92 -3.96 -16.73 -5.02
N VAL A 93 -3.93 -15.53 -5.61
CA VAL A 93 -3.98 -15.31 -7.06
C VAL A 93 -2.60 -15.10 -7.68
N GLY A 94 -1.53 -15.21 -6.89
CA GLY A 94 -0.15 -15.14 -7.38
C GLY A 94 0.47 -13.75 -7.41
N ALA A 95 -0.14 -12.74 -6.80
CA ALA A 95 0.50 -11.42 -6.62
C ALA A 95 1.63 -11.50 -5.59
N VAL A 96 2.76 -10.82 -5.80
CA VAL A 96 4.00 -11.03 -5.05
C VAL A 96 4.54 -9.73 -4.46
N GLY A 97 5.01 -9.80 -3.22
CA GLY A 97 5.90 -8.84 -2.58
C GLY A 97 5.19 -7.59 -2.02
N LEU A 98 5.98 -6.56 -1.73
CA LEU A 98 5.56 -5.35 -1.02
C LEU A 98 4.34 -4.67 -1.65
N MET A 99 4.32 -4.53 -2.96
CA MET A 99 3.24 -3.89 -3.72
C MET A 99 2.31 -4.89 -4.43
N GLN A 100 2.42 -6.20 -4.11
CA GLN A 100 1.55 -7.26 -4.62
C GLN A 100 1.39 -7.21 -6.14
N LEU A 101 2.51 -7.21 -6.86
CA LEU A 101 2.47 -7.22 -8.31
C LEU A 101 2.21 -8.61 -8.87
N MET A 102 1.34 -8.67 -9.87
CA MET A 102 1.20 -9.87 -10.68
C MET A 102 2.47 -10.06 -11.54
N PRO A 103 3.07 -11.26 -11.58
CA PRO A 103 4.23 -11.53 -12.43
C PRO A 103 4.02 -11.15 -13.89
N SER A 104 2.83 -11.39 -14.44
CA SER A 104 2.48 -11.00 -15.80
C SER A 104 2.47 -9.48 -16.02
N THR A 105 2.05 -8.70 -15.01
CA THR A 105 2.09 -7.23 -15.09
C THR A 105 3.53 -6.73 -15.05
N ALA A 106 4.37 -7.29 -14.21
CA ALA A 106 5.78 -6.95 -14.13
C ALA A 106 6.52 -7.28 -15.43
N ALA A 107 6.34 -8.50 -15.94
CA ALA A 107 6.91 -8.93 -17.20
C ALA A 107 6.49 -8.01 -18.38
N TRP A 108 5.21 -7.66 -18.46
CA TRP A 108 4.70 -6.73 -19.46
C TRP A 108 5.36 -5.34 -19.38
N MET A 109 5.55 -4.79 -18.19
CA MET A 109 6.21 -3.47 -18.05
C MET A 109 7.66 -3.50 -18.51
N ILE A 110 8.38 -4.58 -18.22
CA ILE A 110 9.78 -4.75 -18.60
C ILE A 110 9.87 -5.01 -20.11
N GLU A 111 9.07 -5.90 -20.68
CA GLU A 111 9.02 -6.23 -22.10
C GLU A 111 8.72 -5.00 -22.97
N THR A 112 7.79 -4.16 -22.55
CA THR A 112 7.42 -2.94 -23.28
C THR A 112 8.38 -1.78 -23.07
N GLY A 113 9.42 -1.95 -22.24
CA GLY A 113 10.39 -0.90 -21.91
C GLY A 113 9.82 0.22 -21.02
N MET A 114 8.65 0.00 -20.42
CA MET A 114 8.06 0.94 -19.48
C MET A 114 8.91 1.06 -18.20
N ASN A 115 9.54 -0.03 -17.80
CA ASN A 115 10.54 -0.07 -16.74
C ASN A 115 11.75 -0.87 -17.20
N GLN A 116 12.96 -0.46 -16.79
CA GLN A 116 14.22 -1.06 -17.21
C GLN A 116 15.08 -1.49 -16.01
N VAL A 117 14.44 -1.74 -14.85
CA VAL A 117 15.13 -2.19 -13.62
C VAL A 117 15.85 -3.53 -13.84
N VAL A 118 15.34 -4.36 -14.73
CA VAL A 118 15.92 -5.62 -15.17
C VAL A 118 15.76 -5.74 -16.69
N ASN A 119 16.73 -6.33 -17.39
CA ASN A 119 16.54 -6.69 -18.79
C ASN A 119 15.48 -7.78 -18.92
N PHE A 120 14.61 -7.69 -19.92
CA PHE A 120 13.57 -8.68 -20.14
C PHE A 120 14.14 -10.11 -20.36
N ALA A 121 15.30 -10.22 -21.01
CA ALA A 121 15.98 -11.51 -21.21
C ALA A 121 16.42 -12.18 -19.90
N ASP A 122 16.65 -11.40 -18.85
CA ASP A 122 17.10 -11.86 -17.52
C ASP A 122 15.93 -11.95 -16.53
N TRP A 123 14.71 -11.56 -16.95
CA TRP A 123 13.56 -11.50 -16.07
C TRP A 123 13.21 -12.88 -15.50
N ASN A 124 12.98 -12.89 -14.20
CA ASN A 124 12.46 -14.03 -13.46
C ASN A 124 11.50 -13.53 -12.37
N ASP A 125 10.36 -14.17 -12.23
CA ASP A 125 9.32 -13.79 -11.28
C ASP A 125 9.82 -13.72 -9.83
N SER A 126 10.88 -14.47 -9.49
CA SER A 126 11.52 -14.40 -8.16
C SER A 126 12.12 -13.04 -7.84
N PHE A 127 12.38 -12.19 -8.84
CA PHE A 127 12.83 -10.81 -8.60
C PHE A 127 11.79 -9.97 -7.86
N LEU A 128 10.50 -10.34 -7.93
CA LEU A 128 9.45 -9.65 -7.20
C LEU A 128 9.55 -9.77 -5.66
N ILE A 129 10.35 -10.69 -5.15
CA ILE A 129 10.65 -10.78 -3.71
C ILE A 129 11.69 -9.72 -3.30
N ASN A 130 12.50 -9.21 -4.26
CA ASN A 130 13.43 -8.13 -3.97
C ASN A 130 12.65 -6.83 -3.71
N PRO A 131 12.80 -6.20 -2.52
CA PRO A 131 12.05 -5.01 -2.15
C PRO A 131 12.23 -3.83 -3.12
N GLU A 132 13.48 -3.59 -3.57
CA GLU A 132 13.80 -2.46 -4.44
C GLU A 132 13.16 -2.63 -5.82
N ILE A 133 13.29 -3.82 -6.41
CA ILE A 133 12.68 -4.14 -7.71
C ILE A 133 11.14 -4.07 -7.63
N ASN A 134 10.58 -4.63 -6.57
CA ASN A 134 9.13 -4.64 -6.36
C ASN A 134 8.56 -3.22 -6.20
N LEU A 135 9.23 -2.37 -5.41
CA LEU A 135 8.86 -0.97 -5.21
C LEU A 135 8.96 -0.17 -6.51
N GLU A 136 10.03 -0.36 -7.27
CA GLU A 136 10.24 0.35 -8.53
C GLU A 136 9.17 -0.02 -9.56
N LEU A 137 8.93 -1.31 -9.76
CA LEU A 137 7.88 -1.79 -10.66
C LEU A 137 6.48 -1.37 -10.18
N GLY A 138 6.20 -1.45 -8.88
CA GLY A 138 4.92 -1.05 -8.32
C GLY A 138 4.62 0.44 -8.47
N ALA A 139 5.62 1.30 -8.22
CA ALA A 139 5.51 2.74 -8.42
C ALA A 139 5.31 3.08 -9.91
N THR A 140 6.06 2.43 -10.80
CA THR A 140 5.91 2.58 -12.25
C THR A 140 4.51 2.17 -12.72
N TYR A 141 4.00 1.04 -12.23
CA TYR A 141 2.64 0.59 -12.58
C TYR A 141 1.57 1.56 -12.07
N PHE A 142 1.70 2.04 -10.83
CA PHE A 142 0.76 3.03 -10.31
C PHE A 142 0.83 4.35 -11.08
N ARG A 143 2.02 4.80 -11.50
CA ARG A 143 2.19 5.95 -12.40
C ARG A 143 1.51 5.72 -13.75
N TYR A 144 1.65 4.54 -14.34
CA TYR A 144 0.93 4.17 -15.56
C TYR A 144 -0.58 4.34 -15.38
N LEU A 145 -1.14 3.83 -14.28
CA LEU A 145 -2.57 3.96 -13.99
C LEU A 145 -3.01 5.41 -13.76
N LEU A 146 -2.20 6.22 -13.08
CA LEU A 146 -2.46 7.66 -12.95
C LEU A 146 -2.53 8.35 -14.31
N ASN A 147 -1.62 8.04 -15.22
CA ASN A 147 -1.64 8.57 -16.59
C ASN A 147 -2.89 8.09 -17.35
N TYR A 148 -3.21 6.80 -17.25
CA TYR A 148 -4.37 6.20 -17.91
C TYR A 148 -5.69 6.85 -17.47
N PHE A 149 -5.82 7.19 -16.19
CA PHE A 149 -7.01 7.82 -15.62
C PHE A 149 -6.87 9.35 -15.42
N ASN A 150 -6.09 10.05 -16.27
CA ASN A 150 -5.97 11.51 -16.28
C ASN A 150 -5.58 12.11 -14.91
N GLN A 151 -4.63 11.50 -14.21
CA GLN A 151 -4.13 11.90 -12.88
C GLN A 151 -5.19 11.79 -11.75
N LYS A 152 -6.28 11.06 -11.98
CA LYS A 152 -7.30 10.84 -10.96
C LYS A 152 -6.88 9.70 -10.03
N ILE A 153 -6.63 10.02 -8.77
CA ILE A 153 -6.06 9.08 -7.79
C ILE A 153 -7.01 7.93 -7.49
N CYS A 154 -8.30 8.17 -7.30
CA CYS A 154 -9.23 7.11 -6.92
C CYS A 154 -9.48 6.08 -8.01
N PRO A 155 -9.68 6.46 -9.28
CA PRO A 155 -9.66 5.49 -10.38
C PRO A 155 -8.36 4.68 -10.44
N ALA A 156 -7.20 5.31 -10.27
CA ALA A 156 -5.92 4.61 -10.27
C ALA A 156 -5.81 3.57 -9.12
N ILE A 157 -6.28 3.91 -7.91
CA ILE A 157 -6.32 2.96 -6.77
C ILE A 157 -7.26 1.79 -7.08
N VAL A 158 -8.45 2.06 -7.62
CA VAL A 158 -9.40 1.00 -7.99
C VAL A 158 -8.82 0.09 -9.07
N ALA A 159 -8.20 0.68 -10.11
CA ALA A 159 -7.59 -0.06 -11.19
C ALA A 159 -6.35 -0.86 -10.75
N TYR A 160 -5.63 -0.40 -9.75
CA TYR A 160 -4.50 -1.12 -9.18
C TYR A 160 -4.93 -2.49 -8.64
N ASN A 161 -6.05 -2.54 -7.94
CA ASN A 161 -6.59 -3.79 -7.38
C ASN A 161 -7.41 -4.61 -8.40
N ALA A 162 -8.30 -3.96 -9.16
CA ALA A 162 -9.24 -4.67 -10.03
C ALA A 162 -8.74 -4.84 -11.48
N GLY A 163 -7.72 -4.09 -11.88
CA GLY A 163 -7.27 -3.94 -13.25
C GLY A 163 -8.01 -2.82 -14.01
N PRO A 164 -7.31 -2.11 -14.93
CA PRO A 164 -7.87 -0.97 -15.64
C PRO A 164 -9.06 -1.35 -16.54
N GLY A 165 -9.01 -2.50 -17.20
CA GLY A 165 -10.09 -2.95 -18.08
C GLY A 165 -11.43 -3.15 -17.38
N ARG A 166 -11.42 -3.73 -16.15
CA ARG A 166 -12.64 -3.86 -15.35
C ARG A 166 -13.19 -2.51 -14.92
N LEU A 167 -12.31 -1.60 -14.53
CA LEU A 167 -12.74 -0.26 -14.17
C LEU A 167 -13.39 0.46 -15.37
N ASP A 168 -12.81 0.35 -16.56
CA ASP A 168 -13.39 0.91 -17.78
C ASP A 168 -14.82 0.38 -18.06
N GLU A 169 -15.05 -0.92 -17.81
CA GLU A 169 -16.38 -1.51 -17.93
C GLU A 169 -17.37 -0.92 -16.91
N TRP A 170 -16.96 -0.74 -15.68
CA TRP A 170 -17.80 -0.16 -14.62
C TRP A 170 -18.11 1.32 -14.87
N ILE A 171 -17.16 2.06 -15.43
CA ILE A 171 -17.32 3.47 -15.75
C ILE A 171 -18.27 3.71 -16.93
N LYS A 172 -18.28 2.84 -17.94
CA LYS A 172 -19.13 2.98 -19.13
C LYS A 172 -20.63 2.90 -18.83
N GLY A 173 -21.03 2.31 -17.70
CA GLY A 173 -22.41 2.08 -17.33
C GLY A 173 -23.09 3.18 -16.51
N GLU A 174 -22.36 4.19 -16.01
CA GLU A 174 -22.87 5.16 -15.05
C GLU A 174 -22.71 6.62 -15.49
N ASN A 175 -23.78 7.43 -15.26
CA ASN A 175 -23.70 8.89 -15.27
C ASN A 175 -22.90 9.38 -14.04
N GLN A 176 -21.58 9.54 -14.20
CA GLN A 176 -20.67 9.80 -13.10
C GLN A 176 -20.60 11.27 -12.73
N THR A 177 -21.40 11.67 -11.77
CA THR A 177 -21.37 13.04 -11.24
C THR A 177 -20.89 13.15 -9.79
N GLN A 178 -20.79 12.04 -9.04
CA GLN A 178 -20.38 12.08 -7.63
C GLN A 178 -19.48 10.89 -7.26
N THR A 179 -18.29 11.18 -6.72
CA THR A 179 -17.27 10.22 -6.29
C THR A 179 -17.77 9.20 -5.26
N ASP A 180 -18.53 9.66 -4.26
CA ASP A 180 -19.01 8.79 -3.19
C ASP A 180 -19.99 7.73 -3.74
N SER A 181 -20.85 8.13 -4.68
CA SER A 181 -21.76 7.20 -5.35
C SER A 181 -21.01 6.12 -6.13
N PHE A 182 -19.92 6.49 -6.83
CA PHE A 182 -19.13 5.52 -7.57
C PHE A 182 -18.48 4.48 -6.65
N ILE A 183 -17.83 4.90 -5.54
CA ILE A 183 -17.17 3.98 -4.61
C ILE A 183 -18.20 3.00 -4.02
N GLU A 184 -19.39 3.48 -3.65
CA GLU A 184 -20.43 2.63 -3.08
C GLU A 184 -21.01 1.64 -4.11
N ASN A 185 -20.98 1.96 -5.40
CA ASN A 185 -21.47 1.12 -6.49
C ASN A 185 -20.43 0.19 -7.09
N ILE A 186 -19.16 0.18 -6.62
CA ILE A 186 -18.15 -0.79 -7.07
C ILE A 186 -18.71 -2.22 -6.87
N PRO A 187 -18.83 -3.03 -7.96
CA PRO A 187 -19.50 -4.32 -7.89
C PRO A 187 -18.75 -5.37 -7.06
N ILE A 188 -17.43 -5.22 -6.95
CA ILE A 188 -16.57 -6.17 -6.23
C ILE A 188 -16.34 -5.67 -4.81
N PRO A 189 -16.87 -6.36 -3.77
CA PRO A 189 -16.71 -5.95 -2.37
C PRO A 189 -15.26 -5.80 -1.92
N GLU A 190 -14.37 -6.67 -2.41
CA GLU A 190 -12.94 -6.60 -2.13
C GLU A 190 -12.35 -5.26 -2.61
N THR A 191 -12.59 -4.89 -3.87
CA THR A 191 -12.10 -3.64 -4.45
C THR A 191 -12.71 -2.41 -3.77
N LYS A 192 -14.00 -2.47 -3.41
CA LYS A 192 -14.65 -1.42 -2.63
C LYS A 192 -13.98 -1.21 -1.27
N ASN A 193 -13.67 -2.28 -0.56
CA ASN A 193 -12.98 -2.22 0.72
C ASN A 193 -11.53 -1.78 0.56
N TYR A 194 -10.89 -2.20 -0.53
CA TYR A 194 -9.51 -1.83 -0.84
C TYR A 194 -9.33 -0.32 -0.99
N ILE A 195 -10.14 0.34 -1.84
CA ILE A 195 -10.03 1.79 -2.01
C ILE A 195 -10.27 2.53 -0.69
N LYS A 196 -11.29 2.15 0.08
CA LYS A 196 -11.57 2.75 1.41
C LYS A 196 -10.37 2.60 2.35
N LYS A 197 -9.73 1.42 2.34
CA LYS A 197 -8.55 1.10 3.14
C LYS A 197 -7.36 1.96 2.72
N VAL A 198 -7.05 2.06 1.42
CA VAL A 198 -5.92 2.85 0.92
C VAL A 198 -6.09 4.33 1.22
N ILE A 199 -7.27 4.90 0.99
CA ILE A 199 -7.56 6.31 1.28
C ILE A 199 -7.39 6.60 2.78
N ASN A 200 -7.92 5.74 3.65
CA ASN A 200 -7.77 5.88 5.10
C ASN A 200 -6.29 5.80 5.53
N PHE A 201 -5.53 4.88 4.96
CA PHE A 201 -4.09 4.77 5.25
C PHE A 201 -3.32 6.00 4.75
N TYR A 202 -3.59 6.48 3.55
CA TYR A 202 -2.97 7.68 3.02
C TYR A 202 -3.21 8.90 3.91
N PHE A 203 -4.45 9.06 4.36
CA PHE A 203 -4.83 10.08 5.33
C PHE A 203 -4.00 9.98 6.62
N LEU A 204 -3.94 8.78 7.21
CA LEU A 204 -3.24 8.55 8.47
C LEU A 204 -1.72 8.75 8.33
N TYR A 205 -1.11 8.27 7.25
CA TYR A 205 0.29 8.55 6.95
C TYR A 205 0.56 10.05 6.87
N SER A 206 -0.23 10.79 6.11
CA SER A 206 -0.08 12.25 5.98
C SER A 206 -0.15 12.94 7.33
N MET A 207 -1.15 12.60 8.16
CA MET A 207 -1.30 13.16 9.50
C MET A 207 -0.14 12.82 10.44
N ILE A 208 0.30 11.57 10.46
CA ILE A 208 1.35 11.09 11.38
C ILE A 208 2.70 11.76 11.06
N TYR A 209 3.02 11.86 9.76
CA TYR A 209 4.36 12.26 9.34
C TYR A 209 4.49 13.76 9.01
N THR A 210 3.44 14.40 8.50
CA THR A 210 3.47 15.82 8.14
C THR A 210 2.68 16.73 9.09
N GLY A 211 1.76 16.17 9.85
CA GLY A 211 0.80 16.95 10.65
C GLY A 211 -0.27 17.65 9.82
N GLN A 212 -0.30 17.42 8.51
CA GLN A 212 -1.23 18.07 7.60
C GLN A 212 -2.26 17.08 7.07
N PHE A 213 -3.47 17.58 6.90
CA PHE A 213 -4.58 16.87 6.31
C PHE A 213 -4.44 16.96 4.78
N LYS A 214 -3.88 15.96 4.15
CA LYS A 214 -3.93 15.85 2.69
C LYS A 214 -5.17 15.05 2.31
N MET A 215 -6.30 15.74 2.19
CA MET A 215 -7.42 15.18 1.43
C MET A 215 -7.11 15.39 -0.05
N SER A 216 -6.71 14.33 -0.74
CA SER A 216 -6.90 14.32 -2.18
C SER A 216 -8.39 14.10 -2.43
N PRO A 217 -9.09 15.04 -3.07
CA PRO A 217 -10.46 14.75 -3.45
C PRO A 217 -10.44 13.58 -4.41
N CYS A 218 -11.12 12.49 -4.05
CA CYS A 218 -11.43 11.44 -4.98
C CYS A 218 -12.37 12.00 -6.03
N THR A 219 -11.84 12.57 -7.09
CA THR A 219 -12.62 12.93 -8.29
C THR A 219 -12.53 11.78 -9.28
N PHE A 220 -13.66 11.32 -9.76
CA PHE A 220 -13.77 10.37 -10.88
C PHE A 220 -13.96 11.10 -12.19
#